data_820141da1ed2bcc5f47c6ff065a9eedf
#
_entry.id   820141da1ed2bcc5f47c6ff065a9eedf
#
_cell.length_a   1.000
_cell.length_b   1.000
_cell.length_c   1.000
_cell.angle_alpha   90.00
_cell.angle_beta   90.00
_cell.angle_gamma   90.00
#
_symmetry.space_group_name_H-M   'P 1'
#
loop_
_entity.id
_entity.type
_entity.pdbx_description
1 polymer ?
#
loop_
_entity_poly.entity_id
_entity_poly.type
_entity_poly.pdbx_seq_one_letter_code
_entity_poly.pdbx_strand_id
1 'polypeptide(L)'
;MNKKINQKKYLEALNFAFKLHSKQFRKGTKIPYFFHLSAVSNHVIENGGHTDEAIAGLLHDAVEDQGGEKTLKLIKKKFGSKVAKIVEDCTDTKVIPKPPWFDRKKQYISDLKKKPQSSLLVSICDKTHNASCIINDYYRVGKKIWSRFSANKKQVFWYYESLGKCYYTNLKGHKVLKQNFKKLVTEMSRIIHY
;
A
#
# COMPACT_ATOMS: atom_id res chain seq x y z
N MET A 1 21.91 -14.15 2.79
CA MET A 1 22.74 -12.94 2.65
C MET A 1 21.82 -11.71 2.53
N ASN A 2 21.86 -10.80 3.50
CA ASN A 2 21.14 -9.51 3.40
C ASN A 2 21.79 -8.69 2.28
N LYS A 3 21.11 -8.56 1.14
CA LYS A 3 21.58 -7.66 0.08
C LYS A 3 21.41 -6.23 0.58
N LYS A 4 22.55 -5.53 0.70
CA LYS A 4 22.61 -4.14 1.17
C LYS A 4 21.75 -3.24 0.28
N ILE A 5 20.94 -2.36 0.88
CA ILE A 5 20.17 -1.35 0.15
C ILE A 5 21.14 -0.41 -0.59
N ASN A 6 20.87 -0.16 -1.88
CA ASN A 6 21.59 0.86 -2.63
C ASN A 6 21.17 2.25 -2.15
N GLN A 7 21.95 2.81 -1.24
CA GLN A 7 21.62 4.08 -0.57
C GLN A 7 21.43 5.24 -1.53
N LYS A 8 22.29 5.36 -2.58
CA LYS A 8 22.18 6.43 -3.58
C LYS A 8 20.85 6.38 -4.32
N LYS A 9 20.51 5.20 -4.87
CA LYS A 9 19.26 4.99 -5.61
C LYS A 9 18.03 5.17 -4.71
N TYR A 10 18.13 4.73 -3.46
CA TYR A 10 17.06 4.88 -2.49
C TYR A 10 16.82 6.34 -2.11
N LEU A 11 17.89 7.13 -1.87
CA LEU A 11 17.79 8.56 -1.58
C LEU A 11 17.19 9.35 -2.75
N GLU A 12 17.54 9.01 -3.99
CA GLU A 12 16.92 9.60 -5.18
C GLU A 12 15.42 9.33 -5.23
N ALA A 13 14.99 8.11 -4.90
CA ALA A 13 13.58 7.73 -4.87
C ALA A 13 12.81 8.42 -3.73
N LEU A 14 13.44 8.57 -2.56
CA LEU A 14 12.89 9.27 -1.41
C LEU A 14 12.63 10.74 -1.74
N ASN A 15 13.62 11.43 -2.33
CA ASN A 15 13.47 12.81 -2.78
C ASN A 15 12.41 12.95 -3.88
N PHE A 16 12.32 11.99 -4.79
CA PHE A 16 11.32 11.97 -5.85
C PHE A 16 9.91 11.81 -5.28
N ALA A 17 9.69 10.84 -4.37
CA ALA A 17 8.41 10.62 -3.70
C ALA A 17 7.98 11.85 -2.89
N PHE A 18 8.91 12.45 -2.13
CA PHE A 18 8.64 13.65 -1.34
C PHE A 18 8.16 14.81 -2.21
N LYS A 19 8.85 15.10 -3.32
CA LYS A 19 8.46 16.17 -4.25
C LYS A 19 7.12 15.89 -4.91
N LEU A 20 6.90 14.64 -5.33
CA LEU A 20 5.70 14.23 -6.05
C LEU A 20 4.43 14.36 -5.20
N HIS A 21 4.52 14.03 -3.91
CA HIS A 21 3.41 14.05 -2.95
C HIS A 21 3.43 15.26 -2.01
N SER A 22 4.21 16.32 -2.33
CA SER A 22 4.44 17.48 -1.44
C SER A 22 3.19 18.24 -1.01
N LYS A 23 2.12 18.19 -1.82
CA LYS A 23 0.84 18.86 -1.55
C LYS A 23 -0.26 17.89 -1.07
N GLN A 24 0.07 16.62 -0.91
CA GLN A 24 -0.91 15.60 -0.55
C GLN A 24 -0.86 15.30 0.95
N PHE A 25 -2.03 15.12 1.54
CA PHE A 25 -2.21 14.76 2.94
C PHE A 25 -2.99 13.45 3.08
N ARG A 26 -2.80 12.75 4.18
CA ARG A 26 -3.62 11.58 4.54
C ARG A 26 -5.07 12.02 4.73
N LYS A 27 -6.00 11.26 4.13
CA LYS A 27 -7.43 11.61 4.07
C LYS A 27 -8.02 11.89 5.45
N GLY A 28 -8.62 13.07 5.60
CA GLY A 28 -9.21 13.52 6.86
C GLY A 28 -8.20 13.90 7.95
N THR A 29 -6.94 14.16 7.60
CA THR A 29 -5.89 14.60 8.53
C THR A 29 -5.06 15.73 7.92
N LYS A 30 -4.13 16.31 8.72
CA LYS A 30 -3.09 17.24 8.25
C LYS A 30 -1.71 16.55 8.12
N ILE A 31 -1.66 15.22 8.18
CA ILE A 31 -0.41 14.46 8.08
C ILE A 31 0.00 14.39 6.61
N PRO A 32 1.21 14.86 6.23
CA PRO A 32 1.69 14.76 4.86
C PRO A 32 1.72 13.31 4.39
N TYR A 33 1.28 13.08 3.16
CA TYR A 33 1.14 11.73 2.59
C TYR A 33 2.47 10.97 2.52
N PHE A 34 3.57 11.71 2.34
CA PHE A 34 4.92 11.18 2.30
C PHE A 34 5.27 10.28 3.50
N PHE A 35 4.77 10.57 4.70
CA PHE A 35 5.04 9.74 5.87
C PHE A 35 4.44 8.33 5.77
N HIS A 36 3.30 8.18 5.06
CA HIS A 36 2.78 6.87 4.73
C HIS A 36 3.72 6.12 3.78
N LEU A 37 4.17 6.77 2.71
CA LEU A 37 5.08 6.17 1.73
C LEU A 37 6.39 5.71 2.37
N SER A 38 6.96 6.54 3.24
CA SER A 38 8.15 6.21 4.03
C SER A 38 7.91 5.03 4.96
N ALA A 39 6.80 4.99 5.68
CA ALA A 39 6.43 3.88 6.55
C ALA A 39 6.29 2.56 5.78
N VAL A 40 5.65 2.58 4.61
CA VAL A 40 5.53 1.39 3.75
C VAL A 40 6.90 0.89 3.29
N SER A 41 7.77 1.80 2.85
CA SER A 41 9.13 1.46 2.44
C SER A 41 9.95 0.87 3.59
N ASN A 42 9.86 1.42 4.79
CA ASN A 42 10.52 0.88 5.98
C ASN A 42 10.01 -0.53 6.30
N HIS A 43 8.69 -0.75 6.28
CA HIS A 43 8.11 -2.08 6.46
C HIS A 43 8.61 -3.09 5.42
N VAL A 44 8.79 -2.68 4.16
CA VAL A 44 9.36 -3.55 3.13
C VAL A 44 10.79 -3.96 3.49
N ILE A 45 11.63 -3.02 3.92
CA ILE A 45 13.02 -3.28 4.32
C ILE A 45 13.08 -4.23 5.54
N GLU A 46 12.31 -3.94 6.58
CA GLU A 46 12.22 -4.72 7.82
C GLU A 46 11.77 -6.17 7.56
N ASN A 47 10.97 -6.38 6.50
CA ASN A 47 10.51 -7.71 6.10
C ASN A 47 11.36 -8.34 4.98
N GLY A 48 12.60 -7.90 4.81
CA GLY A 48 13.59 -8.53 3.93
C GLY A 48 13.50 -8.12 2.46
N GLY A 49 12.77 -7.06 2.15
CA GLY A 49 12.75 -6.47 0.80
C GLY A 49 14.08 -5.84 0.44
N HIS A 50 14.39 -5.83 -0.87
CA HIS A 50 15.63 -5.26 -1.41
C HIS A 50 15.38 -3.84 -1.93
N THR A 51 16.41 -3.23 -2.52
CA THR A 51 16.38 -1.86 -3.02
C THR A 51 15.16 -1.56 -3.91
N ASP A 52 14.85 -2.45 -4.86
CA ASP A 52 13.75 -2.18 -5.81
C ASP A 52 12.37 -2.26 -5.14
N GLU A 53 12.17 -3.20 -4.21
CA GLU A 53 10.94 -3.31 -3.42
C GLU A 53 10.80 -2.12 -2.46
N ALA A 54 11.89 -1.68 -1.81
CA ALA A 54 11.88 -0.52 -0.93
C ALA A 54 11.55 0.77 -1.70
N ILE A 55 12.14 0.96 -2.89
CA ILE A 55 11.82 2.08 -3.79
C ILE A 55 10.36 2.00 -4.25
N ALA A 56 9.89 0.80 -4.60
CA ALA A 56 8.49 0.63 -4.97
C ALA A 56 7.55 0.94 -3.80
N GLY A 57 7.93 0.65 -2.56
CA GLY A 57 7.21 1.07 -1.36
C GLY A 57 7.08 2.59 -1.23
N LEU A 58 8.12 3.36 -1.59
CA LEU A 58 8.05 4.83 -1.64
C LEU A 58 7.13 5.36 -2.75
N LEU A 59 6.93 4.59 -3.82
CA LEU A 59 6.29 5.06 -5.05
C LEU A 59 4.97 4.36 -5.37
N HIS A 60 4.48 3.47 -4.49
CA HIS A 60 3.37 2.55 -4.80
C HIS A 60 2.07 3.26 -5.17
N ASP A 61 1.80 4.45 -4.60
CA ASP A 61 0.62 5.26 -4.89
C ASP A 61 0.87 6.36 -5.94
N ALA A 62 2.11 6.49 -6.45
CA ALA A 62 2.48 7.58 -7.34
C ALA A 62 1.69 7.58 -8.66
N VAL A 63 1.38 6.40 -9.20
CA VAL A 63 0.63 6.25 -10.44
C VAL A 63 -0.85 6.57 -10.23
N GLU A 64 -1.42 6.10 -9.13
CA GLU A 64 -2.85 6.30 -8.83
C GLU A 64 -3.17 7.76 -8.49
N ASP A 65 -2.26 8.45 -7.78
CA ASP A 65 -2.53 9.76 -7.19
C ASP A 65 -1.83 10.92 -7.90
N GLN A 66 -0.77 10.69 -8.68
CA GLN A 66 0.14 11.73 -9.16
C GLN A 66 0.48 11.62 -10.66
N GLY A 67 -0.52 11.44 -11.53
CA GLY A 67 -0.35 11.61 -12.97
C GLY A 67 -0.35 10.34 -13.82
N GLY A 68 -0.79 9.22 -13.29
CA GLY A 68 -1.13 8.02 -14.06
C GLY A 68 0.03 7.46 -14.89
N GLU A 69 -0.26 7.14 -16.14
CA GLU A 69 0.70 6.52 -17.06
C GLU A 69 1.97 7.36 -17.30
N LYS A 70 1.84 8.70 -17.28
CA LYS A 70 2.99 9.61 -17.42
C LYS A 70 3.98 9.40 -16.28
N THR A 71 3.47 9.30 -15.05
CA THR A 71 4.29 9.05 -13.86
C THR A 71 4.89 7.65 -13.89
N LEU A 72 4.16 6.63 -14.35
CA LEU A 72 4.70 5.28 -14.51
C LEU A 72 5.90 5.24 -15.46
N LYS A 73 5.80 5.90 -16.63
CA LYS A 73 6.91 6.02 -17.59
C LYS A 73 8.13 6.72 -16.97
N LEU A 74 7.90 7.75 -16.16
CA LEU A 74 8.98 8.47 -15.48
C LEU A 74 9.65 7.58 -14.40
N ILE A 75 8.88 6.81 -13.63
CA ILE A 75 9.39 5.83 -12.67
C ILE A 75 10.24 4.77 -13.39
N LYS A 76 9.74 4.24 -14.50
CA LYS A 76 10.49 3.26 -15.32
C LYS A 76 11.83 3.81 -15.80
N LYS A 77 11.84 5.06 -16.30
CA LYS A 77 13.06 5.73 -16.76
C LYS A 77 14.08 5.95 -15.64
N LYS A 78 13.63 6.37 -14.44
CA LYS A 78 14.51 6.72 -13.30
C LYS A 78 14.97 5.51 -12.49
N PHE A 79 14.05 4.58 -12.20
CA PHE A 79 14.27 3.51 -11.23
C PHE A 79 14.27 2.10 -11.83
N GLY A 80 13.98 1.99 -13.13
CA GLY A 80 14.02 0.73 -13.87
C GLY A 80 12.69 0.00 -13.93
N SER A 81 12.64 -1.00 -14.84
CA SER A 81 11.42 -1.74 -15.19
C SER A 81 10.87 -2.54 -14.01
N LYS A 82 11.74 -3.08 -13.13
CA LYS A 82 11.31 -3.87 -11.97
C LYS A 82 10.54 -3.02 -10.96
N VAL A 83 11.05 -1.82 -10.63
CA VAL A 83 10.35 -0.87 -9.74
C VAL A 83 9.02 -0.46 -10.37
N ALA A 84 9.03 -0.06 -11.64
CA ALA A 84 7.81 0.34 -12.34
C ALA A 84 6.75 -0.76 -12.36
N LYS A 85 7.15 -2.02 -12.56
CA LYS A 85 6.24 -3.16 -12.54
C LYS A 85 5.60 -3.37 -11.17
N ILE A 86 6.38 -3.27 -10.08
CA ILE A 86 5.84 -3.40 -8.72
C ILE A 86 4.85 -2.27 -8.42
N VAL A 87 5.19 -1.03 -8.78
CA VAL A 87 4.31 0.13 -8.61
C VAL A 87 3.02 -0.04 -9.40
N GLU A 88 3.10 -0.47 -10.66
CA GLU A 88 1.94 -0.78 -11.48
C GLU A 88 1.06 -1.87 -10.85
N ASP A 89 1.66 -2.91 -10.32
CA ASP A 89 0.96 -4.00 -9.63
C ASP A 89 0.25 -3.54 -8.33
N CYS A 90 0.74 -2.50 -7.68
CA CYS A 90 0.11 -1.90 -6.50
C CYS A 90 -1.01 -0.92 -6.87
N THR A 91 -1.05 -0.42 -8.10
CA THR A 91 -2.05 0.53 -8.57
C THR A 91 -3.42 -0.14 -8.69
N ASP A 92 -4.42 0.45 -8.05
CA ASP A 92 -5.79 -0.06 -8.00
C ASP A 92 -6.53 0.16 -9.35
N THR A 93 -6.36 1.36 -9.94
CA THR A 93 -6.90 1.69 -11.26
C THR A 93 -6.12 2.81 -11.92
N LYS A 94 -6.06 2.77 -13.24
CA LYS A 94 -5.54 3.86 -14.08
C LYS A 94 -6.68 4.59 -14.82
N VAL A 95 -7.93 4.14 -14.64
CA VAL A 95 -9.11 4.69 -15.35
C VAL A 95 -9.62 5.93 -14.63
N ILE A 96 -9.93 6.98 -15.39
CA ILE A 96 -10.53 8.23 -14.91
C ILE A 96 -11.78 8.52 -15.76
N PRO A 97 -12.95 8.73 -15.12
CA PRO A 97 -13.22 8.69 -13.68
C PRO A 97 -13.04 7.29 -13.08
N LYS A 98 -12.63 7.21 -11.81
CA LYS A 98 -12.41 5.91 -11.15
C LYS A 98 -13.74 5.12 -11.11
N PRO A 99 -13.76 3.82 -11.49
CA PRO A 99 -14.92 2.95 -11.35
C PRO A 99 -15.40 2.84 -9.90
N PRO A 100 -16.62 2.29 -9.65
CA PRO A 100 -17.13 2.09 -8.30
C PRO A 100 -16.12 1.38 -7.39
N TRP A 101 -16.05 1.79 -6.14
CA TRP A 101 -15.04 1.30 -5.18
C TRP A 101 -15.02 -0.22 -5.06
N PHE A 102 -16.19 -0.83 -4.94
CA PHE A 102 -16.32 -2.27 -4.72
C PHE A 102 -15.81 -3.09 -5.91
N ASP A 103 -16.11 -2.65 -7.13
CA ASP A 103 -15.68 -3.35 -8.36
C ASP A 103 -14.17 -3.27 -8.52
N ARG A 104 -13.58 -2.09 -8.25
CA ARG A 104 -12.12 -1.93 -8.27
C ARG A 104 -11.44 -2.83 -7.25
N LYS A 105 -11.98 -2.94 -6.02
CA LYS A 105 -11.38 -3.79 -4.98
C LYS A 105 -11.52 -5.28 -5.28
N LYS A 106 -12.64 -5.71 -5.87
CA LYS A 106 -12.79 -7.08 -6.39
C LYS A 106 -11.74 -7.38 -7.47
N GLN A 107 -11.59 -6.48 -8.44
CA GLN A 107 -10.62 -6.66 -9.51
C GLN A 107 -9.20 -6.70 -8.95
N TYR A 108 -8.84 -5.75 -8.08
CA TYR A 108 -7.53 -5.72 -7.44
C TYR A 108 -7.19 -7.03 -6.72
N ILE A 109 -8.12 -7.60 -5.92
CA ILE A 109 -7.93 -8.89 -5.22
C ILE A 109 -7.75 -10.03 -6.22
N SER A 110 -8.54 -10.06 -7.31
CA SER A 110 -8.43 -11.07 -8.36
C SER A 110 -7.05 -11.04 -9.02
N ASP A 111 -6.57 -9.85 -9.35
CA ASP A 111 -5.26 -9.65 -9.99
C ASP A 111 -4.11 -9.95 -9.03
N LEU A 112 -4.26 -9.58 -7.76
CA LEU A 112 -3.24 -9.75 -6.72
C LEU A 112 -2.81 -11.22 -6.58
N LYS A 113 -3.73 -12.17 -6.78
CA LYS A 113 -3.43 -13.62 -6.74
C LYS A 113 -2.37 -14.07 -7.73
N LYS A 114 -2.20 -13.33 -8.83
CA LYS A 114 -1.28 -13.66 -9.93
C LYS A 114 0.01 -12.84 -9.90
N LYS A 115 0.15 -11.89 -8.95
CA LYS A 115 1.27 -10.95 -8.92
C LYS A 115 2.55 -11.59 -8.36
N PRO A 116 3.74 -11.11 -8.81
CA PRO A 116 5.04 -11.56 -8.30
C PRO A 116 5.19 -11.35 -6.79
N GLN A 117 6.09 -12.10 -6.16
CA GLN A 117 6.37 -12.03 -4.73
C GLN A 117 6.78 -10.62 -4.26
N SER A 118 7.56 -9.90 -5.06
CA SER A 118 7.96 -8.51 -4.78
C SER A 118 6.75 -7.57 -4.70
N SER A 119 5.77 -7.73 -5.61
CA SER A 119 4.54 -6.93 -5.61
C SER A 119 3.63 -7.29 -4.44
N LEU A 120 3.53 -8.59 -4.10
CA LEU A 120 2.80 -9.06 -2.92
C LEU A 120 3.40 -8.52 -1.62
N LEU A 121 4.74 -8.49 -1.51
CA LEU A 121 5.44 -7.94 -0.35
C LEU A 121 5.14 -6.44 -0.16
N VAL A 122 5.26 -5.64 -1.21
CA VAL A 122 4.95 -4.20 -1.13
C VAL A 122 3.47 -3.97 -0.80
N SER A 123 2.58 -4.72 -1.44
CA SER A 123 1.15 -4.63 -1.21
C SER A 123 0.76 -4.96 0.24
N ILE A 124 1.27 -6.04 0.84
CA ILE A 124 0.94 -6.36 2.24
C ILE A 124 1.52 -5.32 3.21
N CYS A 125 2.72 -4.78 2.95
CA CYS A 125 3.31 -3.73 3.77
C CYS A 125 2.44 -2.45 3.76
N ASP A 126 1.97 -2.02 2.58
CA ASP A 126 1.03 -0.91 2.45
C ASP A 126 -0.27 -1.18 3.22
N LYS A 127 -0.88 -2.33 3.00
CA LYS A 127 -2.16 -2.65 3.64
C LYS A 127 -2.04 -2.86 5.15
N THR A 128 -0.90 -3.34 5.64
CA THR A 128 -0.58 -3.40 7.07
C THR A 128 -0.53 -2.01 7.68
N HIS A 129 0.20 -1.08 7.08
CA HIS A 129 0.26 0.30 7.55
C HIS A 129 -1.12 0.98 7.50
N ASN A 130 -1.87 0.81 6.41
CA ASN A 130 -3.22 1.37 6.29
C ASN A 130 -4.19 0.80 7.34
N ALA A 131 -4.17 -0.51 7.59
CA ALA A 131 -4.99 -1.14 8.64
C ALA A 131 -4.67 -0.58 10.03
N SER A 132 -3.38 -0.47 10.35
CA SER A 132 -2.92 0.14 11.61
C SER A 132 -3.40 1.58 11.77
N CYS A 133 -3.30 2.40 10.71
CA CYS A 133 -3.82 3.77 10.72
C CYS A 133 -5.34 3.82 10.96
N ILE A 134 -6.12 2.95 10.32
CA ILE A 134 -7.57 2.88 10.50
C ILE A 134 -7.91 2.56 11.97
N ILE A 135 -7.26 1.56 12.56
CA ILE A 135 -7.48 1.15 13.95
C ILE A 135 -7.11 2.29 14.91
N ASN A 136 -5.91 2.87 14.74
CA ASN A 136 -5.45 3.98 15.57
C ASN A 136 -6.38 5.21 15.48
N ASP A 137 -6.84 5.54 14.29
CA ASP A 137 -7.76 6.64 14.09
C ASP A 137 -9.15 6.34 14.67
N TYR A 138 -9.61 5.08 14.61
CA TYR A 138 -10.85 4.69 15.29
C TYR A 138 -10.76 4.92 16.81
N TYR A 139 -9.65 4.57 17.45
CA TYR A 139 -9.46 4.82 18.88
C TYR A 139 -9.33 6.31 19.22
N ARG A 140 -8.94 7.16 18.26
CA ARG A 140 -8.86 8.62 18.47
C ARG A 140 -10.19 9.35 18.24
N VAL A 141 -10.93 9.00 17.17
CA VAL A 141 -12.10 9.75 16.71
C VAL A 141 -13.39 8.93 16.69
N GLY A 142 -13.34 7.67 17.09
CA GLY A 142 -14.48 6.75 17.14
C GLY A 142 -15.08 6.47 15.76
N LYS A 143 -16.37 6.21 15.74
CA LYS A 143 -17.13 5.88 14.52
C LYS A 143 -17.07 6.96 13.42
N LYS A 144 -16.65 8.18 13.74
CA LYS A 144 -16.48 9.28 12.76
C LYS A 144 -15.45 8.96 11.67
N ILE A 145 -14.50 8.05 11.93
CA ILE A 145 -13.52 7.65 10.91
C ILE A 145 -14.18 7.12 9.63
N TRP A 146 -15.32 6.44 9.74
CA TRP A 146 -15.97 5.80 8.60
C TRP A 146 -16.44 6.79 7.54
N SER A 147 -16.70 8.05 7.90
CA SER A 147 -17.05 9.11 6.94
C SER A 147 -15.89 9.49 6.00
N ARG A 148 -14.65 9.08 6.31
CA ARG A 148 -13.49 9.31 5.44
C ARG A 148 -13.48 8.35 4.23
N PHE A 149 -14.26 7.27 4.25
CA PHE A 149 -14.27 6.26 3.20
C PHE A 149 -15.46 6.46 2.27
N SER A 150 -15.27 6.14 0.99
CA SER A 150 -16.36 6.06 0.00
C SER A 150 -17.12 4.73 0.08
N ALA A 151 -16.63 3.78 0.89
CA ALA A 151 -17.24 2.50 1.18
C ALA A 151 -17.73 2.47 2.62
N ASN A 152 -18.78 1.69 2.90
CA ASN A 152 -19.23 1.48 4.27
C ASN A 152 -18.26 0.58 5.04
N LYS A 153 -18.39 0.58 6.39
CA LYS A 153 -17.49 -0.15 7.29
C LYS A 153 -17.42 -1.66 6.97
N LYS A 154 -18.56 -2.30 6.58
CA LYS A 154 -18.60 -3.73 6.23
C LYS A 154 -17.82 -4.02 4.94
N GLN A 155 -17.91 -3.15 3.94
CA GLN A 155 -17.15 -3.26 2.70
C GLN A 155 -15.64 -3.07 2.94
N VAL A 156 -15.26 -2.11 3.79
CA VAL A 156 -13.85 -1.93 4.19
C VAL A 156 -13.33 -3.19 4.85
N PHE A 157 -14.05 -3.77 5.80
CA PHE A 157 -13.66 -5.01 6.47
C PHE A 157 -13.54 -6.18 5.49
N TRP A 158 -14.55 -6.39 4.63
CA TRP A 158 -14.52 -7.41 3.59
C TRP A 158 -13.24 -7.33 2.73
N TYR A 159 -12.83 -6.10 2.38
CA TYR A 159 -11.63 -5.90 1.59
C TYR A 159 -10.37 -6.38 2.32
N TYR A 160 -10.19 -5.99 3.59
CA TYR A 160 -9.02 -6.41 4.38
C TYR A 160 -9.02 -7.90 4.69
N GLU A 161 -10.17 -8.49 4.96
CA GLU A 161 -10.31 -9.94 5.13
C GLU A 161 -9.93 -10.70 3.86
N SER A 162 -10.42 -10.24 2.70
CA SER A 162 -10.10 -10.84 1.41
C SER A 162 -8.62 -10.72 1.04
N LEU A 163 -8.00 -9.59 1.34
CA LEU A 163 -6.56 -9.39 1.21
C LEU A 163 -5.79 -10.37 2.10
N GLY A 164 -6.21 -10.55 3.35
CA GLY A 164 -5.58 -11.50 4.28
C GLY A 164 -5.58 -12.93 3.73
N LYS A 165 -6.71 -13.39 3.19
CA LYS A 165 -6.83 -14.69 2.53
C LYS A 165 -5.88 -14.79 1.32
N CYS A 166 -5.81 -13.74 0.52
CA CYS A 166 -4.92 -13.69 -0.65
C CYS A 166 -3.44 -13.75 -0.25
N TYR A 167 -2.99 -12.95 0.71
CA TYR A 167 -1.59 -12.95 1.16
C TYR A 167 -1.20 -14.26 1.83
N TYR A 168 -2.09 -14.84 2.62
CA TYR A 168 -1.82 -16.11 3.26
C TYR A 168 -1.53 -17.22 2.25
N THR A 169 -2.30 -17.28 1.17
CA THR A 169 -2.19 -18.30 0.13
C THR A 169 -1.03 -18.03 -0.84
N ASN A 170 -0.83 -16.77 -1.26
CA ASN A 170 0.02 -16.48 -2.43
C ASN A 170 1.39 -15.89 -2.07
N LEU A 171 1.55 -15.22 -0.91
CA LEU A 171 2.84 -14.69 -0.48
C LEU A 171 3.65 -15.80 0.20
N LYS A 172 4.77 -16.18 -0.41
CA LYS A 172 5.69 -17.18 0.16
C LYS A 172 6.52 -16.58 1.29
N GLY A 173 6.81 -17.36 2.32
CA GLY A 173 7.57 -16.87 3.48
C GLY A 173 6.81 -15.80 4.29
N HIS A 174 7.52 -14.82 4.82
CA HIS A 174 7.02 -13.64 5.55
C HIS A 174 5.97 -13.98 6.64
N LYS A 175 6.22 -15.07 7.40
CA LYS A 175 5.27 -15.60 8.42
C LYS A 175 4.86 -14.53 9.44
N VAL A 176 5.83 -13.78 9.99
CA VAL A 176 5.58 -12.74 10.99
C VAL A 176 4.73 -11.61 10.42
N LEU A 177 5.05 -11.12 9.21
CA LEU A 177 4.28 -10.06 8.55
C LEU A 177 2.82 -10.49 8.31
N LYS A 178 2.61 -11.73 7.82
CA LYS A 178 1.25 -12.28 7.63
C LYS A 178 0.48 -12.42 8.95
N GLN A 179 1.15 -12.81 10.03
CA GLN A 179 0.55 -12.89 11.35
C GLN A 179 0.17 -11.50 11.90
N ASN A 180 1.04 -10.50 11.71
CA ASN A 180 0.75 -9.12 12.10
C ASN A 180 -0.44 -8.56 11.32
N PHE A 181 -0.49 -8.78 10.01
CA PHE A 181 -1.64 -8.39 9.20
C PHE A 181 -2.94 -9.06 9.70
N LYS A 182 -2.90 -10.37 9.99
CA LYS A 182 -4.05 -11.11 10.54
C LYS A 182 -4.54 -10.50 11.87
N LYS A 183 -3.61 -10.14 12.79
CA LYS A 183 -3.97 -9.49 14.06
C LYS A 183 -4.71 -8.17 13.84
N LEU A 184 -4.24 -7.35 12.88
CA LEU A 184 -4.91 -6.09 12.52
C LEU A 184 -6.30 -6.33 11.92
N VAL A 185 -6.47 -7.34 11.06
CA VAL A 185 -7.78 -7.69 10.51
C VAL A 185 -8.74 -8.17 11.61
N THR A 186 -8.24 -8.95 12.58
CA THR A 186 -9.04 -9.37 13.75
C THR A 186 -9.46 -8.18 14.58
N GLU A 187 -8.57 -7.22 14.84
CA GLU A 187 -8.90 -6.00 15.58
C GLU A 187 -9.89 -5.12 14.80
N MET A 188 -9.71 -5.01 13.49
CA MET A 188 -10.66 -4.31 12.62
C MET A 188 -12.06 -4.93 12.69
N SER A 189 -12.18 -6.26 12.77
CA SER A 189 -13.47 -6.93 12.99
C SER A 189 -14.14 -6.49 14.28
N ARG A 190 -13.38 -6.36 15.37
CA ARG A 190 -13.91 -5.90 16.67
C ARG A 190 -14.49 -4.50 16.57
N ILE A 191 -13.71 -3.53 16.03
CA ILE A 191 -14.16 -2.12 15.97
C ILE A 191 -15.32 -1.89 14.99
N ILE A 192 -15.60 -2.82 14.08
CA ILE A 192 -16.71 -2.72 13.13
C ILE A 192 -18.02 -3.20 13.75
N HIS A 193 -17.97 -4.17 14.65
CA HIS A 193 -19.14 -4.74 15.31
C HIS A 193 -19.60 -3.92 16.53
N TYR A 194 -18.75 -3.02 17.03
CA TYR A 194 -19.10 -2.04 18.06
C TYR A 194 -19.49 -0.69 17.45
#